data_cf42de43b902d2490bc1facf21f45477
#
_entry.id   cf42de43b902d2490bc1facf21f45477
#
_cell.length_a   1.000
_cell.length_b   1.000
_cell.length_c   1.000
_cell.angle_alpha   90.00
_cell.angle_beta   90.00
_cell.angle_gamma   90.00
#
_symmetry.space_group_name_H-M   'P 1'
#
loop_
_entity.id
_entity.type
_entity.pdbx_description
1 polymer ?
#
loop_
_entity_poly.entity_id
_entity_poly.type
_entity_poly.pdbx_seq_one_letter_code
_entity_poly.pdbx_strand_id
1 'polypeptide(L)'
;ELYRDSIRGHTKHIANPGCFATALQLGLLPLASQQVLCEYLSINAVTGSTGAGQSLSATSHYSWRANNMQVYKPFQHQHCREIRHSLEYLQKNTVPKIFFLPLRGNFPRGIYATIMMPTTMSHNQVYELFSAYYETHPFVHILPNSMPDMKMVVNTNKCVIGMEVYDGMLAIVSTIDNLCKGASGQAVQNMNLLFDLPETMGLHWKSLGL
;
A
#
# COMPACT_ATOMS: atom_id res chain seq x y z
N GLU A 1 4.39 -7.92 5.45
CA GLU A 1 3.86 -7.85 6.81
C GLU A 1 2.93 -9.03 7.11
N LEU A 2 1.90 -9.30 6.26
CA LEU A 2 0.91 -10.36 6.51
C LEU A 2 1.54 -11.74 6.74
N TYR A 3 2.52 -12.11 5.94
CA TYR A 3 3.14 -13.46 5.97
C TYR A 3 4.52 -13.47 6.64
N ARG A 4 4.86 -12.45 7.43
CA ARG A 4 6.18 -12.24 8.03
C ARG A 4 6.71 -13.50 8.74
N ASP A 5 5.89 -14.08 9.61
CA ASP A 5 6.29 -15.25 10.41
C ASP A 5 6.37 -16.53 9.59
N SER A 6 5.58 -16.61 8.51
CA SER A 6 5.60 -17.75 7.58
C SER A 6 6.83 -17.76 6.66
N ILE A 7 7.48 -16.61 6.45
CA ILE A 7 8.67 -16.48 5.59
C ILE A 7 9.92 -16.99 6.29
N ARG A 8 10.06 -16.74 7.60
CA ARG A 8 11.27 -17.06 8.39
C ARG A 8 11.62 -18.55 8.31
N GLY A 9 12.71 -18.87 7.61
CA GLY A 9 13.31 -20.21 7.57
C GLY A 9 12.48 -21.33 6.95
N HIS A 10 11.25 -21.05 6.48
CA HIS A 10 10.29 -22.09 6.10
C HIS A 10 9.93 -22.11 4.61
N THR A 11 10.32 -21.12 3.84
CA THR A 11 9.98 -21.04 2.41
C THR A 11 11.22 -21.05 1.52
N LYS A 12 11.07 -21.57 0.29
CA LYS A 12 12.13 -21.55 -0.73
C LYS A 12 11.88 -20.47 -1.79
N HIS A 13 10.64 -20.04 -1.94
CA HIS A 13 10.21 -19.10 -2.96
C HIS A 13 9.26 -18.08 -2.36
N ILE A 14 9.45 -16.81 -2.72
CA ILE A 14 8.60 -15.70 -2.26
C ILE A 14 8.11 -14.94 -3.49
N ALA A 15 6.80 -14.81 -3.63
CA ALA A 15 6.20 -13.93 -4.60
C ALA A 15 6.06 -12.53 -3.97
N ASN A 16 6.79 -11.55 -4.50
CA ASN A 16 6.71 -10.17 -4.06
C ASN A 16 5.42 -9.53 -4.60
N PRO A 17 4.62 -8.84 -3.78
CA PRO A 17 3.40 -8.20 -4.27
C PRO A 17 3.71 -7.03 -5.20
N GLY A 18 2.77 -6.70 -6.09
CA GLY A 18 2.85 -5.51 -6.90
C GLY A 18 2.71 -4.21 -6.07
N CYS A 19 3.22 -3.10 -6.58
CA CYS A 19 3.34 -1.86 -5.82
C CYS A 19 1.99 -1.30 -5.31
N PHE A 20 0.95 -1.26 -6.15
CA PHE A 20 -0.39 -0.89 -5.66
C PHE A 20 -0.95 -1.93 -4.68
N ALA A 21 -0.71 -3.22 -4.91
CA ALA A 21 -1.15 -4.26 -4.00
C ALA A 21 -0.53 -4.05 -2.61
N THR A 22 0.77 -3.73 -2.54
CA THR A 22 1.44 -3.40 -1.27
C THR A 22 0.78 -2.23 -0.55
N ALA A 23 0.61 -1.08 -1.25
CA ALA A 23 0.02 0.10 -0.64
C ALA A 23 -1.41 -0.14 -0.12
N LEU A 24 -2.24 -0.80 -0.93
CA LEU A 24 -3.64 -1.03 -0.62
C LEU A 24 -3.84 -2.10 0.44
N GLN A 25 -3.08 -3.18 0.38
CA GLN A 25 -3.13 -4.21 1.42
C GLN A 25 -2.74 -3.64 2.78
N LEU A 26 -1.63 -2.88 2.87
CA LEU A 26 -1.22 -2.26 4.14
C LEU A 26 -2.30 -1.31 4.70
N GLY A 27 -3.08 -0.65 3.86
CA GLY A 27 -4.24 0.15 4.28
C GLY A 27 -5.48 -0.67 4.66
N LEU A 28 -5.55 -1.98 4.35
CA LEU A 28 -6.75 -2.80 4.54
C LEU A 28 -6.57 -3.97 5.53
N LEU A 29 -5.34 -4.47 5.71
CA LEU A 29 -5.07 -5.66 6.54
C LEU A 29 -5.59 -5.55 7.97
N PRO A 30 -5.44 -4.42 8.69
CA PRO A 30 -5.97 -4.32 10.05
C PRO A 30 -7.49 -4.50 10.11
N LEU A 31 -8.22 -3.88 9.19
CA LEU A 31 -9.68 -3.99 9.11
C LEU A 31 -10.13 -5.39 8.71
N ALA A 32 -9.42 -6.00 7.74
CA ALA A 32 -9.69 -7.37 7.31
C ALA A 32 -9.46 -8.38 8.43
N SER A 33 -8.42 -8.20 9.24
CA SER A 33 -8.11 -9.07 10.39
C SER A 33 -9.21 -9.07 11.46
N GLN A 34 -9.91 -7.95 11.61
CA GLN A 34 -11.09 -7.81 12.48
C GLN A 34 -12.42 -8.14 11.80
N GLN A 35 -12.39 -8.49 10.50
CA GLN A 35 -13.58 -8.81 9.71
C GLN A 35 -14.60 -7.65 9.63
N VAL A 36 -14.12 -6.41 9.66
CA VAL A 36 -14.95 -5.19 9.65
C VAL A 36 -14.96 -4.45 8.29
N LEU A 37 -14.41 -5.07 7.24
CA LEU A 37 -14.55 -4.52 5.90
C LEU A 37 -16.02 -4.58 5.45
N CYS A 38 -16.50 -3.51 4.84
CA CYS A 38 -17.85 -3.39 4.32
C CYS A 38 -18.05 -4.15 2.99
N GLU A 39 -19.24 -4.06 2.38
CA GLU A 39 -19.58 -4.75 1.13
C GLU A 39 -18.73 -4.28 -0.07
N TYR A 40 -18.31 -3.01 -0.10
CA TYR A 40 -17.51 -2.46 -1.19
C TYR A 40 -16.46 -1.45 -0.69
N LEU A 41 -15.38 -1.34 -1.45
CA LEU A 41 -14.30 -0.39 -1.23
C LEU A 41 -14.18 0.55 -2.43
N SER A 42 -14.22 1.85 -2.18
CA SER A 42 -13.91 2.87 -3.19
C SER A 42 -12.44 3.27 -3.08
N ILE A 43 -11.66 3.03 -4.13
CA ILE A 43 -10.22 3.19 -4.10
C ILE A 43 -9.74 4.05 -5.27
N ASN A 44 -8.99 5.10 -4.98
CA ASN A 44 -8.22 5.86 -5.95
C ASN A 44 -6.75 5.80 -5.57
N ALA A 45 -5.86 5.56 -6.52
CA ALA A 45 -4.44 5.63 -6.23
C ALA A 45 -3.65 6.21 -7.40
N VAL A 46 -2.77 7.16 -7.09
CA VAL A 46 -1.88 7.78 -8.05
C VAL A 46 -0.49 7.17 -7.91
N THR A 47 0.10 6.70 -9.02
CA THR A 47 1.49 6.22 -9.06
C THR A 47 2.37 7.11 -9.90
N GLY A 48 3.65 7.19 -9.53
CA GLY A 48 4.68 7.80 -10.36
C GLY A 48 4.87 7.08 -11.71
N SER A 49 5.46 7.79 -12.67
CA SER A 49 5.67 7.31 -14.04
C SER A 49 6.54 6.05 -14.12
N THR A 50 7.46 5.85 -13.19
CA THR A 50 8.33 4.66 -13.12
C THR A 50 7.57 3.34 -12.88
N GLY A 51 6.34 3.40 -12.38
CA GLY A 51 5.46 2.24 -12.26
C GLY A 51 5.06 1.58 -13.58
N ALA A 52 5.27 2.27 -14.70
CA ALA A 52 5.06 1.73 -16.05
C ALA A 52 6.19 0.78 -16.53
N GLY A 53 7.31 0.73 -15.82
CA GLY A 53 8.51 0.01 -16.26
C GLY A 53 9.24 0.74 -17.40
N GLN A 54 10.16 0.03 -18.06
CA GLN A 54 11.03 0.57 -19.10
C GLN A 54 10.48 0.38 -20.52
N SER A 55 9.41 -0.38 -20.71
CA SER A 55 8.83 -0.61 -22.02
C SER A 55 8.26 0.67 -22.60
N LEU A 56 8.65 0.98 -23.83
CA LEU A 56 8.18 2.15 -24.55
C LEU A 56 6.69 2.02 -24.88
N SER A 57 5.96 3.08 -24.64
CA SER A 57 4.53 3.19 -25.00
C SER A 57 4.18 4.65 -25.29
N ALA A 58 3.12 4.89 -26.04
CA ALA A 58 2.65 6.26 -26.33
C ALA A 58 2.42 7.06 -25.04
N THR A 59 1.88 6.43 -23.99
CA THR A 59 1.58 7.09 -22.71
C THR A 59 2.78 7.21 -21.77
N SER A 60 3.94 6.63 -22.08
CA SER A 60 5.19 6.82 -21.35
C SER A 60 6.11 7.86 -22.00
N HIS A 61 5.77 8.35 -23.20
CA HIS A 61 6.51 9.40 -23.87
C HIS A 61 6.52 10.70 -23.05
N TYR A 62 7.66 11.40 -23.00
CA TYR A 62 7.83 12.60 -22.17
C TYR A 62 6.76 13.66 -22.42
N SER A 63 6.51 14.02 -23.70
CA SER A 63 5.51 15.03 -24.05
C SER A 63 4.08 14.65 -23.64
N TRP A 64 3.77 13.35 -23.58
CA TRP A 64 2.48 12.88 -23.09
C TRP A 64 2.42 12.93 -21.56
N ARG A 65 3.51 12.58 -20.89
CA ARG A 65 3.58 12.44 -19.43
C ARG A 65 3.72 13.76 -18.70
N ALA A 66 4.44 14.72 -19.27
CA ALA A 66 4.69 16.01 -18.66
C ALA A 66 3.36 16.77 -18.42
N ASN A 67 3.19 17.29 -17.21
CA ASN A 67 2.01 18.04 -16.78
C ASN A 67 0.65 17.33 -17.00
N ASN A 68 0.66 15.99 -16.97
CA ASN A 68 -0.52 15.18 -17.26
C ASN A 68 -0.76 14.11 -16.18
N MET A 69 -2.04 13.86 -15.90
CA MET A 69 -2.48 12.78 -15.04
C MET A 69 -3.59 11.99 -15.75
N GLN A 70 -3.53 10.66 -15.69
CA GLN A 70 -4.42 9.81 -16.46
C GLN A 70 -4.85 8.58 -15.68
N VAL A 71 -6.15 8.27 -15.70
CA VAL A 71 -6.69 6.96 -15.28
C VAL A 71 -6.28 5.90 -16.31
N TYR A 72 -5.94 4.71 -15.85
CA TYR A 72 -5.68 3.56 -16.71
C TYR A 72 -6.24 2.27 -16.09
N LYS A 73 -6.70 1.34 -16.91
CA LYS A 73 -7.30 0.07 -16.48
C LYS A 73 -8.34 0.22 -15.34
N PRO A 74 -9.33 1.12 -15.43
CA PRO A 74 -10.33 1.30 -14.38
C PRO A 74 -10.99 -0.03 -14.06
N PHE A 75 -11.09 -0.40 -12.77
CA PHE A 75 -11.69 -1.62 -12.23
C PHE A 75 -11.04 -2.95 -12.67
N GLN A 76 -10.05 -2.93 -13.57
CA GLN A 76 -9.45 -4.12 -14.20
C GLN A 76 -7.94 -4.23 -13.96
N HIS A 77 -7.42 -3.56 -12.94
CA HIS A 77 -5.99 -3.61 -12.64
C HIS A 77 -5.62 -5.00 -12.06
N GLN A 78 -4.53 -5.60 -12.56
CA GLN A 78 -4.09 -6.94 -12.14
C GLN A 78 -3.85 -7.08 -10.64
N HIS A 79 -3.41 -6.01 -9.95
CA HIS A 79 -3.18 -6.03 -8.51
C HIS A 79 -4.45 -6.24 -7.67
N CYS A 80 -5.66 -6.05 -8.24
CA CYS A 80 -6.91 -6.36 -7.53
C CYS A 80 -7.02 -7.84 -7.16
N ARG A 81 -6.40 -8.75 -7.94
CA ARG A 81 -6.38 -10.18 -7.62
C ARG A 81 -5.52 -10.48 -6.39
N GLU A 82 -4.37 -9.82 -6.28
CA GLU A 82 -3.45 -9.96 -5.13
C GLU A 82 -4.11 -9.43 -3.85
N ILE A 83 -4.76 -8.27 -3.93
CA ILE A 83 -5.48 -7.66 -2.80
C ILE A 83 -6.61 -8.60 -2.36
N ARG A 84 -7.44 -9.07 -3.29
CA ARG A 84 -8.53 -9.99 -3.01
C ARG A 84 -8.04 -11.25 -2.29
N HIS A 85 -6.96 -11.86 -2.77
CA HIS A 85 -6.39 -13.06 -2.17
C HIS A 85 -6.00 -12.84 -0.69
N SER A 86 -5.37 -11.72 -0.35
CA SER A 86 -5.01 -11.40 1.02
C SER A 86 -6.23 -11.11 1.89
N LEU A 87 -7.25 -10.45 1.34
CA LEU A 87 -8.50 -10.19 2.07
C LEU A 87 -9.29 -11.48 2.30
N GLU A 88 -9.35 -12.39 1.32
CA GLU A 88 -9.98 -13.71 1.46
C GLU A 88 -9.31 -14.57 2.55
N TYR A 89 -8.01 -14.44 2.71
CA TYR A 89 -7.27 -15.14 3.77
C TYR A 89 -7.64 -14.66 5.17
N LEU A 90 -7.84 -13.35 5.36
CA LEU A 90 -8.13 -12.74 6.66
C LEU A 90 -9.62 -12.63 6.96
N GLN A 91 -10.39 -12.14 6.01
CA GLN A 91 -11.82 -11.91 6.16
C GLN A 91 -12.59 -13.16 5.76
N LYS A 92 -13.00 -13.93 6.75
CA LYS A 92 -13.75 -15.19 6.56
C LYS A 92 -15.18 -15.00 6.05
N ASN A 93 -15.69 -13.78 6.16
CA ASN A 93 -16.99 -13.36 5.66
C ASN A 93 -16.91 -12.93 4.16
N THR A 94 -17.91 -12.23 3.68
CA THR A 94 -17.94 -11.72 2.30
C THR A 94 -16.76 -10.77 2.04
N VAL A 95 -15.96 -11.09 1.03
CA VAL A 95 -14.88 -10.20 0.57
C VAL A 95 -15.48 -9.02 -0.18
N PRO A 96 -15.08 -7.77 0.13
CA PRO A 96 -15.66 -6.60 -0.49
C PRO A 96 -15.44 -6.53 -2.01
N LYS A 97 -16.39 -5.93 -2.72
CA LYS A 97 -16.18 -5.50 -4.11
C LYS A 97 -15.18 -4.35 -4.13
N ILE A 98 -14.16 -4.44 -4.96
CA ILE A 98 -13.10 -3.44 -5.06
C ILE A 98 -13.34 -2.57 -6.29
N PHE A 99 -13.70 -1.30 -6.09
CA PHE A 99 -13.82 -0.28 -7.12
C PHE A 99 -12.52 0.54 -7.16
N PHE A 100 -11.58 0.10 -7.98
CA PHE A 100 -10.25 0.69 -8.05
C PHE A 100 -10.04 1.51 -9.31
N LEU A 101 -9.68 2.79 -9.14
CA LEU A 101 -9.29 3.72 -10.19
C LEU A 101 -7.79 4.05 -10.05
N PRO A 102 -6.90 3.33 -10.74
CA PRO A 102 -5.48 3.66 -10.76
C PRO A 102 -5.21 4.83 -11.70
N LEU A 103 -4.38 5.77 -11.25
CA LEU A 103 -3.94 6.94 -12.00
C LEU A 103 -2.41 6.94 -12.13
N ARG A 104 -1.92 7.45 -13.24
CA ARG A 104 -0.51 7.83 -13.39
C ARG A 104 -0.37 9.33 -13.20
N GLY A 105 0.50 9.72 -12.26
CA GLY A 105 0.78 11.11 -11.95
C GLY A 105 1.98 11.67 -12.73
N ASN A 106 2.15 12.99 -12.65
CA ASN A 106 3.27 13.73 -13.23
C ASN A 106 4.44 13.84 -12.24
N PHE A 107 4.87 12.71 -11.71
CA PHE A 107 6.06 12.60 -10.86
C PHE A 107 6.71 11.23 -11.08
N PRO A 108 8.02 11.08 -10.82
CA PRO A 108 8.72 9.84 -11.15
C PRO A 108 8.40 8.70 -10.20
N ARG A 109 8.34 8.92 -8.88
CA ARG A 109 8.28 7.88 -7.86
C ARG A 109 7.22 8.14 -6.81
N GLY A 110 6.65 7.04 -6.30
CA GLY A 110 5.72 7.00 -5.19
C GLY A 110 4.33 6.55 -5.56
N ILE A 111 3.58 6.12 -4.57
CA ILE A 111 2.14 5.83 -4.63
C ILE A 111 1.45 6.59 -3.52
N TYR A 112 0.38 7.28 -3.88
CA TYR A 112 -0.57 7.90 -2.97
C TYR A 112 -1.92 7.23 -3.18
N ALA A 113 -2.33 6.39 -2.24
CA ALA A 113 -3.56 5.60 -2.33
C ALA A 113 -4.59 6.11 -1.32
N THR A 114 -5.80 6.36 -1.79
CA THR A 114 -6.96 6.73 -0.97
C THR A 114 -7.99 5.62 -1.01
N ILE A 115 -8.40 5.13 0.14
CA ILE A 115 -9.42 4.11 0.32
C ILE A 115 -10.56 4.73 1.11
N MET A 116 -11.79 4.60 0.62
CA MET A 116 -12.98 5.07 1.33
C MET A 116 -13.97 3.92 1.51
N MET A 117 -14.56 3.83 2.71
CA MET A 117 -15.58 2.86 3.06
C MET A 117 -16.48 3.35 4.20
N PRO A 118 -17.75 2.93 4.27
CA PRO A 118 -18.57 3.12 5.45
C PRO A 118 -17.97 2.45 6.68
N THR A 119 -18.12 3.07 7.85
CA THR A 119 -17.69 2.50 9.13
C THR A 119 -18.63 2.92 10.27
N THR A 120 -18.70 2.09 11.29
CA THR A 120 -19.31 2.42 12.58
C THR A 120 -18.28 2.74 13.66
N MET A 121 -16.98 2.59 13.33
CA MET A 121 -15.87 2.86 14.25
C MET A 121 -15.62 4.37 14.34
N SER A 122 -15.24 4.83 15.54
CA SER A 122 -14.70 6.18 15.70
C SER A 122 -13.27 6.28 15.17
N HIS A 123 -12.78 7.51 14.95
CA HIS A 123 -11.38 7.75 14.56
C HIS A 123 -10.38 7.07 15.52
N ASN A 124 -10.58 7.21 16.83
CA ASN A 124 -9.70 6.62 17.83
C ASN A 124 -9.68 5.09 17.75
N GLN A 125 -10.83 4.44 17.57
CA GLN A 125 -10.91 2.99 17.43
C GLN A 125 -10.15 2.50 16.18
N VAL A 126 -10.26 3.21 15.06
CA VAL A 126 -9.51 2.88 13.85
C VAL A 126 -8.01 3.11 14.06
N TYR A 127 -7.62 4.22 14.67
CA TYR A 127 -6.22 4.52 14.97
C TYR A 127 -5.59 3.46 15.88
N GLU A 128 -6.25 3.09 16.98
CA GLU A 128 -5.78 2.06 17.90
C GLU A 128 -5.65 0.69 17.21
N LEU A 129 -6.62 0.32 16.39
CA LEU A 129 -6.57 -0.91 15.60
C LEU A 129 -5.34 -0.96 14.70
N PHE A 130 -5.09 0.10 13.92
CA PHE A 130 -3.95 0.16 13.01
C PHE A 130 -2.62 0.19 13.77
N SER A 131 -2.54 0.96 14.84
CA SER A 131 -1.34 1.10 15.67
C SER A 131 -0.97 -0.24 16.32
N ALA A 132 -1.94 -0.94 16.90
CA ALA A 132 -1.72 -2.25 17.49
C ALA A 132 -1.33 -3.31 16.44
N TYR A 133 -1.99 -3.31 15.27
CA TYR A 133 -1.68 -4.27 14.20
C TYR A 133 -0.24 -4.11 13.67
N TYR A 134 0.26 -2.88 13.56
CA TYR A 134 1.58 -2.59 12.99
C TYR A 134 2.68 -2.31 14.03
N GLU A 135 2.42 -2.48 15.33
CA GLU A 135 3.35 -2.17 16.42
C GLU A 135 4.74 -2.79 16.21
N THR A 136 4.81 -4.03 15.73
CA THR A 136 6.07 -4.76 15.50
C THR A 136 6.59 -4.69 14.07
N HIS A 137 5.98 -3.88 13.20
CA HIS A 137 6.33 -3.78 11.78
C HIS A 137 7.16 -2.51 11.50
N PRO A 138 8.49 -2.62 11.37
CA PRO A 138 9.41 -1.48 11.40
C PRO A 138 9.24 -0.49 10.23
N PHE A 139 8.57 -0.91 9.16
CA PHE A 139 8.38 -0.10 7.96
C PHE A 139 6.98 0.47 7.78
N VAL A 140 6.05 0.22 8.70
CA VAL A 140 4.70 0.77 8.63
C VAL A 140 4.51 1.78 9.77
N HIS A 141 4.19 3.02 9.41
CA HIS A 141 4.01 4.12 10.34
C HIS A 141 2.60 4.66 10.26
N ILE A 142 1.93 4.76 11.40
CA ILE A 142 0.57 5.27 11.52
C ILE A 142 0.59 6.69 12.06
N LEU A 143 -0.03 7.62 11.35
CA LEU A 143 -0.16 9.01 11.79
C LEU A 143 -1.43 9.18 12.64
N PRO A 144 -1.34 9.76 13.84
CA PRO A 144 -2.50 9.83 14.74
C PRO A 144 -3.58 10.83 14.29
N ASN A 145 -3.18 12.01 13.80
CA ASN A 145 -4.10 13.12 13.51
C ASN A 145 -3.72 13.88 12.23
N SER A 146 -3.09 13.21 11.26
CA SER A 146 -2.71 13.85 10.01
C SER A 146 -2.70 12.86 8.86
N MET A 147 -2.79 13.38 7.64
CA MET A 147 -2.64 12.57 6.43
C MET A 147 -1.19 12.58 5.96
N PRO A 148 -0.68 11.46 5.42
CA PRO A 148 0.67 11.40 4.88
C PRO A 148 0.78 12.18 3.56
N ASP A 149 2.00 12.59 3.25
CA ASP A 149 2.38 13.06 1.94
C ASP A 149 3.48 12.19 1.31
N MET A 150 3.71 12.40 0.02
CA MET A 150 4.67 11.61 -0.76
C MET A 150 6.13 11.82 -0.33
N LYS A 151 6.48 12.98 0.20
CA LYS A 151 7.86 13.29 0.62
C LYS A 151 8.29 12.47 1.83
N MET A 152 7.33 11.98 2.63
CA MET A 152 7.61 11.12 3.79
C MET A 152 8.18 9.75 3.38
N VAL A 153 7.88 9.28 2.17
CA VAL A 153 8.13 7.88 1.76
C VAL A 153 9.05 7.71 0.56
N VAL A 154 9.14 8.71 -0.34
CA VAL A 154 9.97 8.60 -1.55
C VAL A 154 11.42 8.31 -1.17
N ASN A 155 12.02 7.33 -1.85
CA ASN A 155 13.34 6.75 -1.58
C ASN A 155 13.48 5.98 -0.26
N THR A 156 12.38 5.57 0.37
CA THR A 156 12.43 4.76 1.58
C THR A 156 11.68 3.44 1.42
N ASN A 157 11.94 2.49 2.33
CA ASN A 157 11.12 1.27 2.44
C ASN A 157 9.92 1.47 3.37
N LYS A 158 9.51 2.70 3.64
CA LYS A 158 8.39 3.01 4.54
C LYS A 158 7.05 2.96 3.82
N CYS A 159 6.04 2.55 4.56
CA CYS A 159 4.64 2.85 4.32
C CYS A 159 4.17 3.80 5.42
N VAL A 160 3.56 4.91 5.04
CA VAL A 160 2.96 5.85 6.01
C VAL A 160 1.46 5.90 5.76
N ILE A 161 0.68 5.69 6.81
CA ILE A 161 -0.77 5.59 6.76
C ILE A 161 -1.36 6.66 7.68
N GLY A 162 -2.32 7.41 7.15
CA GLY A 162 -3.20 8.29 7.91
C GLY A 162 -4.65 7.96 7.64
N MET A 163 -5.53 8.35 8.56
CA MET A 163 -6.95 8.05 8.47
C MET A 163 -7.80 9.17 9.06
N GLU A 164 -9.04 9.25 8.60
CA GLU A 164 -10.04 10.17 9.10
C GLU A 164 -11.41 9.49 9.08
N VAL A 165 -12.22 9.74 10.08
CA VAL A 165 -13.62 9.30 10.14
C VAL A 165 -14.52 10.52 10.22
N TYR A 166 -15.41 10.67 9.25
CA TYR A 166 -16.37 11.74 9.20
C TYR A 166 -17.73 11.22 8.72
N ASP A 167 -18.78 11.52 9.46
CA ASP A 167 -20.18 11.18 9.13
C ASP A 167 -20.37 9.70 8.69
N GLY A 168 -19.79 8.76 9.46
CA GLY A 168 -19.88 7.32 9.19
C GLY A 168 -19.04 6.84 8.01
N MET A 169 -18.17 7.68 7.45
CA MET A 169 -17.23 7.33 6.39
C MET A 169 -15.80 7.33 6.91
N LEU A 170 -15.08 6.25 6.64
CA LEU A 170 -13.64 6.14 6.89
C LEU A 170 -12.89 6.43 5.59
N ALA A 171 -11.97 7.38 5.66
CA ALA A 171 -10.96 7.63 4.63
C ALA A 171 -9.59 7.18 5.15
N ILE A 172 -8.90 6.33 4.39
CA ILE A 172 -7.54 5.89 4.67
C ILE A 172 -6.64 6.36 3.53
N VAL A 173 -5.54 7.00 3.88
CA VAL A 173 -4.48 7.32 2.92
C VAL A 173 -3.27 6.46 3.25
N SER A 174 -2.81 5.68 2.27
CA SER A 174 -1.61 4.84 2.35
C SER A 174 -0.60 5.29 1.31
N THR A 175 0.61 5.63 1.75
CA THR A 175 1.69 6.11 0.86
C THR A 175 2.91 5.23 0.95
N ILE A 176 3.53 4.95 -0.20
CA ILE A 176 4.78 4.19 -0.31
C ILE A 176 5.63 4.75 -1.46
N ASP A 177 6.92 4.41 -1.49
CA ASP A 177 7.71 4.48 -2.73
C ASP A 177 7.44 3.23 -3.57
N ASN A 178 6.99 3.41 -4.82
CA ASN A 178 6.60 2.31 -5.71
C ASN A 178 7.78 1.41 -6.14
N LEU A 179 9.01 1.90 -6.09
CA LEU A 179 10.23 1.15 -6.45
C LEU A 179 10.96 0.58 -5.22
N CYS A 180 10.78 1.18 -4.03
CA CYS A 180 11.33 0.68 -2.78
C CYS A 180 10.34 -0.26 -2.07
N LYS A 181 9.48 0.24 -1.21
CA LYS A 181 8.47 -0.57 -0.50
C LYS A 181 7.54 -1.32 -1.46
N GLY A 182 7.25 -0.73 -2.61
CA GLY A 182 6.42 -1.35 -3.65
C GLY A 182 7.13 -2.37 -4.55
N ALA A 183 8.46 -2.55 -4.44
CA ALA A 183 9.23 -3.44 -5.32
C ALA A 183 10.52 -3.94 -4.67
N SER A 184 11.67 -3.31 -4.95
CA SER A 184 12.99 -3.81 -4.56
C SER A 184 13.22 -3.81 -3.05
N GLY A 185 12.77 -2.80 -2.34
CA GLY A 185 12.90 -2.73 -0.88
C GLY A 185 12.09 -3.83 -0.18
N GLN A 186 10.88 -4.11 -0.65
CA GLN A 186 10.10 -5.26 -0.16
C GLN A 186 10.79 -6.60 -0.46
N ALA A 187 11.44 -6.73 -1.62
CA ALA A 187 12.19 -7.94 -1.96
C ALA A 187 13.39 -8.13 -1.02
N VAL A 188 14.14 -7.08 -0.70
CA VAL A 188 15.23 -7.11 0.28
C VAL A 188 14.71 -7.43 1.69
N GLN A 189 13.60 -6.82 2.10
CA GLN A 189 12.94 -7.13 3.38
C GLN A 189 12.56 -8.61 3.47
N ASN A 190 11.96 -9.17 2.42
CA ASN A 190 11.62 -10.59 2.34
C ASN A 190 12.88 -11.49 2.36
N MET A 191 13.95 -11.08 1.66
CA MET A 191 15.25 -11.77 1.69
C MET A 191 15.84 -11.79 3.11
N ASN A 192 15.81 -10.66 3.82
CA ASN A 192 16.30 -10.58 5.20
C ASN A 192 15.52 -11.57 6.10
N LEU A 193 14.19 -11.62 6.00
CA LEU A 193 13.36 -12.57 6.74
C LEU A 193 13.68 -14.02 6.37
N LEU A 194 13.87 -14.31 5.08
CA LEU A 194 14.15 -15.65 4.58
C LEU A 194 15.48 -16.21 5.12
N PHE A 195 16.49 -15.36 5.23
CA PHE A 195 17.83 -15.73 5.72
C PHE A 195 18.03 -15.43 7.21
N ASP A 196 16.97 -15.17 7.95
CA ASP A 196 16.97 -14.85 9.39
C ASP A 196 17.92 -13.69 9.75
N LEU A 197 18.06 -12.73 8.84
CA LEU A 197 18.76 -11.49 9.06
C LEU A 197 17.84 -10.46 9.75
N PRO A 198 18.38 -9.41 10.39
CA PRO A 198 17.57 -8.28 10.84
C PRO A 198 16.71 -7.74 9.69
N GLU A 199 15.39 -7.70 9.86
CA GLU A 199 14.43 -7.33 8.81
C GLU A 199 14.75 -5.99 8.14
N THR A 200 15.36 -5.08 8.89
CA THR A 200 15.69 -3.72 8.45
C THR A 200 17.08 -3.59 7.82
N MET A 201 17.85 -4.68 7.73
CA MET A 201 19.23 -4.64 7.22
C MET A 201 19.29 -4.08 5.79
N GLY A 202 20.09 -3.01 5.60
CA GLY A 202 20.25 -2.34 4.30
C GLY A 202 19.06 -1.48 3.84
N LEU A 203 18.02 -1.28 4.69
CA LEU A 203 16.77 -0.61 4.31
C LEU A 203 16.51 0.70 5.08
N HIS A 204 17.44 1.14 5.92
CA HIS A 204 17.35 2.43 6.64
C HIS A 204 17.75 3.60 5.73
N TRP A 205 16.89 3.95 4.80
CA TRP A 205 17.11 5.08 3.91
C TRP A 205 16.35 6.32 4.38
N LYS A 206 16.89 7.50 4.04
CA LYS A 206 16.23 8.77 4.31
C LYS A 206 15.34 9.16 3.14
N SER A 207 14.17 9.70 3.45
CA SER A 207 13.29 10.30 2.44
C SER A 207 13.94 11.55 1.83
N LEU A 208 13.45 11.94 0.63
CA LEU A 208 13.83 13.20 -0.01
C LEU A 208 13.05 14.40 0.56
N GLY A 209 12.35 14.23 1.66
CA GLY A 209 11.64 15.31 2.32
C GLY A 209 12.58 16.45 2.69
N LEU A 210 12.32 17.61 2.14
CA LEU A 210 12.95 18.88 2.50
C LEU A 210 12.26 19.47 3.72
#